data_4d54015a7b67a6efebf525f27568a143
#
_entry.id   4d54015a7b67a6efebf525f27568a143
#
_cell.length_a   1.000
_cell.length_b   1.000
_cell.length_c   1.000
_cell.angle_alpha   90.00
_cell.angle_beta   90.00
_cell.angle_gamma   90.00
#
_symmetry.space_group_name_H-M   'P 1'
#
loop_
_entity.id
_entity.type
_entity.pdbx_description
1 polymer ?
#
loop_
_entity_poly.entity_id
_entity_poly.type
_entity_poly.pdbx_seq_one_letter_code
_entity_poly.pdbx_strand_id
1 'polypeptide(L)'
;MRSLLYVLFPLLASATAQKLEKINTIADTVGKVYHYQPEQVHLAFGDNLADIVVTWSTRDATNQSVVLYGENYSDAKSLVNVTGNARIFVDGGKKKHAQYIHKVTLRDLKPQTRYEYSCGSDLGWSARFSFTTPPAGSDWQPSLAIFGDMGNENAQSLARLQQDTQQGMYDAIIHVGDFAYDMDTENARVGDEFMRQVETIAAYVPYMVCPGNHEEKYNFSNYKTRFNMPGERDSLWYSFDLGPVHFVSFSTEVYYFLQYGFKLLTKQFEWLENDLREANKPENRAQRPWIITYGHRPMYCSDEKEYDCNEKLETFIRQGLPLVKWFGLEDLFYKNGVDVEIFAHEHFYTRLWPIYDFKVYNGSTAAPYTNPKAPIQIITGSAGCKEEREPFSETLPAWNAYHSNDYGYTRMKAHNRTHLYFEQVSDDKNGEIVDSFWIIKDKHVAYNEL
;
A
#
# COMPACT_ATOMS: atom_id res chain seq x y z
N MET A 1 12.57 -58.01 47.60
CA MET A 1 12.77 -56.75 46.77
C MET A 1 11.76 -56.52 45.65
N ARG A 2 10.69 -57.35 45.49
CA ARG A 2 9.66 -57.14 44.46
C ARG A 2 8.37 -56.47 44.98
N SER A 3 8.18 -56.32 46.31
CA SER A 3 6.96 -55.75 46.87
C SER A 3 7.02 -54.23 47.09
N LEU A 4 8.19 -53.59 47.03
CA LEU A 4 8.30 -52.14 47.23
C LEU A 4 8.05 -51.31 45.94
N LEU A 5 8.15 -51.92 44.75
CA LEU A 5 7.93 -51.21 43.48
C LEU A 5 6.45 -50.99 43.15
N TYR A 6 5.54 -51.80 43.66
CA TYR A 6 4.09 -51.67 43.35
C TYR A 6 3.37 -50.62 44.21
N VAL A 7 3.96 -50.10 45.28
CA VAL A 7 3.37 -49.08 46.14
C VAL A 7 3.81 -47.66 45.72
N LEU A 8 4.98 -47.52 45.08
CA LEU A 8 5.52 -46.24 44.68
C LEU A 8 4.89 -45.68 43.37
N PHE A 9 4.44 -46.54 42.45
CA PHE A 9 3.83 -46.13 41.18
C PHE A 9 2.46 -45.47 41.35
N PRO A 10 1.50 -45.94 42.16
CA PRO A 10 0.22 -45.26 42.39
C PRO A 10 0.37 -43.95 43.18
N LEU A 11 1.37 -43.82 44.07
CA LEU A 11 1.61 -42.58 44.82
C LEU A 11 2.19 -41.47 43.92
N LEU A 12 3.08 -41.81 42.97
CA LEU A 12 3.60 -40.86 42.00
C LEU A 12 2.55 -40.44 40.95
N ALA A 13 1.69 -41.37 40.52
CA ALA A 13 0.59 -41.06 39.63
C ALA A 13 -0.48 -40.17 40.28
N SER A 14 -0.78 -40.39 41.58
CA SER A 14 -1.72 -39.54 42.32
C SER A 14 -1.16 -38.13 42.59
N ALA A 15 0.15 -38.02 42.88
CA ALA A 15 0.78 -36.71 43.08
C ALA A 15 0.89 -35.89 41.80
N THR A 16 1.12 -36.55 40.64
CA THR A 16 1.10 -35.87 39.32
C THR A 16 -0.31 -35.49 38.88
N ALA A 17 -1.30 -36.33 39.13
CA ALA A 17 -2.72 -36.01 38.88
C ALA A 17 -3.21 -34.83 39.75
N GLN A 18 -2.91 -34.84 41.05
CA GLN A 18 -3.22 -33.69 41.92
C GLN A 18 -2.49 -32.39 41.52
N LYS A 19 -1.25 -32.49 41.03
CA LYS A 19 -0.51 -31.33 40.54
C LYS A 19 -1.08 -30.79 39.23
N LEU A 20 -1.53 -31.66 38.34
CA LEU A 20 -2.23 -31.28 37.08
C LEU A 20 -3.62 -30.68 37.36
N GLU A 21 -4.38 -31.27 38.32
CA GLU A 21 -5.65 -30.71 38.76
C GLU A 21 -5.48 -29.32 39.39
N LYS A 22 -4.42 -29.14 40.20
CA LYS A 22 -4.12 -27.85 40.81
C LYS A 22 -3.66 -26.79 39.80
N ILE A 23 -2.97 -27.21 38.74
CA ILE A 23 -2.59 -26.32 37.62
C ILE A 23 -3.83 -25.94 36.80
N ASN A 24 -4.73 -26.88 36.54
CA ASN A 24 -5.98 -26.59 35.85
C ASN A 24 -6.90 -25.67 36.66
N THR A 25 -6.98 -25.88 38.00
CA THR A 25 -7.77 -25.02 38.90
C THR A 25 -7.19 -23.60 39.01
N ILE A 26 -5.87 -23.44 38.90
CA ILE A 26 -5.24 -22.12 38.87
C ILE A 26 -5.49 -21.44 37.49
N ALA A 27 -5.49 -22.20 36.39
CA ALA A 27 -5.84 -21.69 35.07
C ALA A 27 -7.31 -21.24 35.00
N ASP A 28 -8.23 -21.95 35.68
CA ASP A 28 -9.65 -21.58 35.76
C ASP A 28 -9.92 -20.39 36.69
N THR A 29 -9.01 -20.07 37.61
CA THR A 29 -9.12 -18.93 38.55
C THR A 29 -8.38 -17.68 38.07
N VAL A 30 -7.50 -17.78 37.08
CA VAL A 30 -6.96 -16.62 36.37
C VAL A 30 -8.07 -16.12 35.45
N GLY A 31 -8.70 -15.00 35.80
CA GLY A 31 -9.77 -14.39 35.00
C GLY A 31 -9.37 -14.27 33.53
N LYS A 32 -10.32 -14.35 32.63
CA LYS A 32 -10.09 -14.19 31.19
C LYS A 32 -9.24 -12.96 30.95
N VAL A 33 -8.10 -13.14 30.31
CA VAL A 33 -7.27 -12.01 29.86
C VAL A 33 -7.92 -11.41 28.63
N TYR A 34 -8.22 -10.13 28.68
CA TYR A 34 -8.75 -9.39 27.56
C TYR A 34 -7.64 -8.57 26.87
N HIS A 35 -7.67 -8.53 25.56
CA HIS A 35 -6.69 -7.86 24.73
C HIS A 35 -7.34 -6.65 24.02
N TYR A 36 -7.50 -5.56 24.78
CA TYR A 36 -8.11 -4.32 24.30
C TYR A 36 -7.08 -3.31 23.76
N GLN A 37 -5.78 -3.65 23.84
CA GLN A 37 -4.71 -2.77 23.40
C GLN A 37 -4.81 -2.53 21.89
N PRO A 38 -4.87 -1.27 21.43
CA PRO A 38 -4.74 -0.94 20.02
C PRO A 38 -3.39 -1.36 19.46
N GLU A 39 -3.41 -2.00 18.30
CA GLU A 39 -2.25 -2.44 17.52
C GLU A 39 -2.46 -2.10 16.05
N GLN A 40 -1.40 -2.10 15.25
CA GLN A 40 -1.48 -1.97 13.79
C GLN A 40 -2.04 -0.61 13.35
N VAL A 41 -1.70 0.45 14.08
CA VAL A 41 -2.18 1.81 13.83
C VAL A 41 -1.62 2.31 12.50
N HIS A 42 -2.49 2.78 11.62
CA HIS A 42 -2.09 3.36 10.34
C HIS A 42 -3.06 4.44 9.88
N LEU A 43 -2.54 5.34 9.07
CA LEU A 43 -3.24 6.48 8.52
C LEU A 43 -3.49 6.30 7.02
N ALA A 44 -4.57 6.88 6.53
CA ALA A 44 -4.80 7.10 5.11
C ALA A 44 -5.45 8.47 4.89
N PHE A 45 -5.34 9.04 3.70
CA PHE A 45 -6.19 10.16 3.33
C PHE A 45 -7.65 9.73 3.31
N GLY A 46 -8.56 10.64 3.69
CA GLY A 46 -10.01 10.45 3.51
C GLY A 46 -10.46 10.84 2.09
N ASP A 47 -11.77 11.03 1.94
CA ASP A 47 -12.36 11.48 0.67
C ASP A 47 -11.91 12.90 0.28
N ASN A 48 -11.49 13.69 1.26
CA ASN A 48 -10.84 14.99 1.07
C ASN A 48 -9.44 14.98 1.67
N LEU A 49 -8.54 15.75 1.13
CA LEU A 49 -7.16 15.86 1.62
C LEU A 49 -7.06 16.41 3.05
N ALA A 50 -8.07 17.17 3.50
CA ALA A 50 -8.19 17.65 4.88
C ALA A 50 -8.71 16.59 5.87
N ASP A 51 -9.05 15.41 5.39
CA ASP A 51 -9.55 14.30 6.20
C ASP A 51 -8.48 13.22 6.34
N ILE A 52 -8.26 12.76 7.57
CA ILE A 52 -7.36 11.62 7.86
C ILE A 52 -8.15 10.48 8.48
N VAL A 53 -8.03 9.31 7.90
CA VAL A 53 -8.59 8.07 8.43
C VAL A 53 -7.55 7.41 9.32
N VAL A 54 -7.90 7.19 10.59
CA VAL A 54 -7.10 6.42 11.55
C VAL A 54 -7.70 5.03 11.66
N THR A 55 -6.91 4.01 11.38
CA THR A 55 -7.31 2.61 11.47
C THR A 55 -6.41 1.88 12.46
N TRP A 56 -6.97 0.99 13.27
CA TRP A 56 -6.22 0.13 14.19
C TRP A 56 -6.98 -1.17 14.46
N SER A 57 -6.33 -2.13 15.09
CA SER A 57 -6.97 -3.37 15.50
C SER A 57 -6.93 -3.58 17.02
N THR A 58 -7.91 -4.33 17.55
CA THR A 58 -7.88 -4.96 18.86
C THR A 58 -8.30 -6.43 18.75
N ARG A 59 -7.77 -7.29 19.59
CA ARG A 59 -8.13 -8.73 19.55
C ARG A 59 -9.48 -9.01 20.17
N ASP A 60 -9.86 -8.27 21.19
CA ASP A 60 -11.18 -8.37 21.83
C ASP A 60 -12.01 -7.11 21.52
N ALA A 61 -13.34 -7.27 21.56
CA ALA A 61 -14.27 -6.18 21.31
C ALA A 61 -14.14 -5.10 22.38
N THR A 62 -14.08 -3.86 21.96
CA THR A 62 -14.16 -2.68 22.82
C THR A 62 -15.55 -2.04 22.72
N ASN A 63 -15.91 -1.27 23.73
CA ASN A 63 -17.17 -0.56 23.76
C ASN A 63 -17.23 0.66 22.82
N GLN A 64 -16.07 1.19 22.43
CA GLN A 64 -15.94 2.40 21.62
C GLN A 64 -14.71 2.31 20.70
N SER A 65 -14.74 3.10 19.64
CA SER A 65 -13.59 3.38 18.77
C SER A 65 -13.35 4.88 18.80
N VAL A 66 -12.30 5.32 19.47
CA VAL A 66 -12.07 6.74 19.77
C VAL A 66 -10.68 7.15 19.31
N VAL A 67 -10.56 8.34 18.72
CA VAL A 67 -9.29 9.05 18.54
C VAL A 67 -9.35 10.34 19.34
N LEU A 68 -8.36 10.54 20.21
CA LEU A 68 -8.06 11.81 20.86
C LEU A 68 -6.93 12.48 20.06
N TYR A 69 -7.11 13.73 19.64
CA TYR A 69 -6.08 14.43 18.90
C TYR A 69 -6.09 15.94 19.16
N GLY A 70 -4.98 16.59 18.86
CA GLY A 70 -4.84 18.06 18.99
C GLY A 70 -3.49 18.54 18.52
N GLU A 71 -3.35 19.86 18.33
CA GLU A 71 -2.09 20.53 18.00
C GLU A 71 -1.12 20.55 19.21
N ASN A 72 -1.67 20.51 20.41
CA ASN A 72 -0.93 20.40 21.67
C ASN A 72 -1.57 19.31 22.55
N TYR A 73 -1.04 18.12 22.50
CA TYR A 73 -1.58 16.96 23.22
C TYR A 73 -1.46 17.12 24.75
N SER A 74 -0.57 17.94 25.24
CA SER A 74 -0.39 18.18 26.68
C SER A 74 -1.48 19.06 27.29
N ASP A 75 -2.22 19.80 26.48
CA ASP A 75 -3.35 20.59 26.94
C ASP A 75 -4.66 19.80 26.75
N ALA A 76 -5.08 19.13 27.80
CA ALA A 76 -6.31 18.30 27.78
C ALA A 76 -7.58 19.08 27.36
N LYS A 77 -7.60 20.42 27.48
CA LYS A 77 -8.75 21.24 27.07
C LYS A 77 -8.77 21.49 25.56
N SER A 78 -7.65 21.33 24.89
CA SER A 78 -7.52 21.50 23.44
C SER A 78 -7.70 20.20 22.66
N LEU A 79 -7.80 19.05 23.36
CA LEU A 79 -7.99 17.77 22.71
C LEU A 79 -9.41 17.60 22.19
N VAL A 80 -9.48 17.15 20.94
CA VAL A 80 -10.73 16.78 20.28
C VAL A 80 -10.91 15.25 20.39
N ASN A 81 -12.12 14.84 20.75
CA ASN A 81 -12.53 13.43 20.83
C ASN A 81 -13.42 13.13 19.63
N VAL A 82 -13.01 12.19 18.78
CA VAL A 82 -13.79 11.72 17.63
C VAL A 82 -14.05 10.24 17.76
N THR A 83 -15.31 9.85 17.62
CA THR A 83 -15.73 8.44 17.63
C THR A 83 -15.97 7.92 16.22
N GLY A 84 -15.69 6.65 16.01
CA GLY A 84 -15.97 5.95 14.78
C GLY A 84 -16.57 4.57 15.00
N ASN A 85 -16.28 3.65 14.12
CA ASN A 85 -16.86 2.31 14.12
C ASN A 85 -15.78 1.23 14.19
N ALA A 86 -16.17 0.07 14.72
CA ALA A 86 -15.39 -1.15 14.59
C ALA A 86 -16.17 -2.18 13.75
N ARG A 87 -15.44 -2.98 12.99
CA ARG A 87 -15.97 -4.17 12.32
C ARG A 87 -15.19 -5.39 12.75
N ILE A 88 -15.86 -6.52 12.91
CA ILE A 88 -15.18 -7.77 13.14
C ILE A 88 -14.56 -8.26 11.83
N PHE A 89 -13.29 -8.60 11.86
CA PHE A 89 -12.61 -9.36 10.84
C PHE A 89 -12.53 -10.82 11.30
N VAL A 90 -12.93 -11.74 10.45
CA VAL A 90 -12.80 -13.18 10.66
C VAL A 90 -12.04 -13.75 9.47
N ASP A 91 -10.85 -14.27 9.73
CA ASP A 91 -10.04 -14.89 8.70
C ASP A 91 -10.73 -16.11 8.05
N GLY A 92 -10.50 -16.29 6.75
CA GLY A 92 -11.03 -17.41 5.97
C GLY A 92 -10.45 -18.77 6.35
N GLY A 93 -9.29 -18.81 7.03
CA GLY A 93 -8.60 -20.03 7.43
C GLY A 93 -9.34 -20.91 8.42
N LYS A 94 -8.82 -22.11 8.66
CA LYS A 94 -9.50 -23.15 9.48
C LYS A 94 -9.80 -22.73 10.91
N LYS A 95 -8.93 -21.93 11.54
CA LYS A 95 -9.08 -21.49 12.94
C LYS A 95 -10.01 -20.30 13.09
N LYS A 96 -10.42 -19.67 11.98
CA LYS A 96 -11.30 -18.49 12.00
C LYS A 96 -10.80 -17.43 12.98
N HIS A 97 -9.49 -17.12 12.91
CA HIS A 97 -8.92 -16.07 13.73
C HIS A 97 -9.72 -14.78 13.54
N ALA A 98 -10.05 -14.14 14.64
CA ALA A 98 -10.89 -12.95 14.65
C ALA A 98 -10.22 -11.80 15.39
N GLN A 99 -10.44 -10.59 14.90
CA GLN A 99 -10.04 -9.34 15.54
C GLN A 99 -11.03 -8.24 15.14
N TYR A 100 -10.95 -7.11 15.81
CA TYR A 100 -11.81 -5.95 15.55
C TYR A 100 -10.97 -4.87 14.90
N ILE A 101 -11.39 -4.44 13.72
CA ILE A 101 -10.77 -3.35 12.97
C ILE A 101 -11.58 -2.09 13.20
N HIS A 102 -10.93 -1.09 13.77
CA HIS A 102 -11.51 0.20 14.12
C HIS A 102 -11.18 1.23 13.05
N LYS A 103 -12.15 2.09 12.75
CA LYS A 103 -12.00 3.20 11.80
C LYS A 103 -12.58 4.47 12.39
N VAL A 104 -11.76 5.51 12.44
CA VAL A 104 -12.18 6.87 12.81
C VAL A 104 -11.69 7.84 11.73
N THR A 105 -12.56 8.70 11.24
CA THR A 105 -12.19 9.76 10.28
C THR A 105 -12.13 11.10 11.01
N LEU A 106 -10.95 11.70 11.02
CA LEU A 106 -10.72 13.07 11.46
C LEU A 106 -11.00 13.98 10.29
N ARG A 107 -11.96 14.89 10.42
CA ARG A 107 -12.46 15.71 9.32
C ARG A 107 -12.05 17.17 9.47
N ASP A 108 -12.00 17.86 8.33
CA ASP A 108 -11.80 19.31 8.26
C ASP A 108 -10.56 19.78 9.04
N LEU A 109 -9.49 19.01 8.99
CA LEU A 109 -8.24 19.34 9.64
C LEU A 109 -7.62 20.60 9.00
N LYS A 110 -6.97 21.43 9.81
CA LYS A 110 -6.26 22.59 9.30
C LYS A 110 -5.10 22.15 8.40
N PRO A 111 -4.89 22.78 7.25
CA PRO A 111 -3.77 22.44 6.38
C PRO A 111 -2.44 22.80 7.04
N GLN A 112 -1.38 22.11 6.62
CA GLN A 112 0.01 22.32 7.07
C GLN A 112 0.14 22.38 8.60
N THR A 113 -0.61 21.52 9.31
CA THR A 113 -0.68 21.52 10.77
C THR A 113 -0.26 20.17 11.31
N ARG A 114 0.61 20.17 12.30
CA ARG A 114 1.02 18.98 13.02
C ARG A 114 0.00 18.66 14.12
N TYR A 115 -0.51 17.44 14.10
CA TYR A 115 -1.38 16.89 15.13
C TYR A 115 -0.69 15.75 15.86
N GLU A 116 -0.88 15.68 17.17
CA GLU A 116 -0.57 14.50 17.98
C GLU A 116 -1.88 13.78 18.29
N TYR A 117 -1.86 12.44 18.31
CA TYR A 117 -3.06 11.65 18.54
C TYR A 117 -2.78 10.33 19.26
N SER A 118 -3.83 9.78 19.89
CA SER A 118 -3.91 8.40 20.36
C SER A 118 -5.26 7.82 19.96
N CYS A 119 -5.31 6.51 19.74
CA CYS A 119 -6.56 5.80 19.44
C CYS A 119 -6.84 4.72 20.48
N GLY A 120 -8.11 4.35 20.65
CA GLY A 120 -8.49 3.32 21.61
C GLY A 120 -9.88 3.47 22.20
N SER A 121 -10.00 3.16 23.49
CA SER A 121 -11.21 3.30 24.31
C SER A 121 -10.83 3.40 25.79
N ASP A 122 -11.81 3.50 26.67
CA ASP A 122 -11.60 3.45 28.13
C ASP A 122 -10.95 2.14 28.61
N LEU A 123 -10.94 1.10 27.76
CA LEU A 123 -10.35 -0.21 28.08
C LEU A 123 -8.86 -0.31 27.69
N GLY A 124 -8.38 0.58 26.83
CA GLY A 124 -6.97 0.63 26.41
C GLY A 124 -6.71 1.69 25.35
N TRP A 125 -5.57 2.37 25.45
CA TRP A 125 -5.12 3.41 24.52
C TRP A 125 -3.80 3.01 23.88
N SER A 126 -3.60 3.45 22.63
CA SER A 126 -2.32 3.33 21.93
C SER A 126 -1.24 4.23 22.55
N ALA A 127 0.00 4.05 22.11
CA ALA A 127 1.01 5.09 22.22
C ALA A 127 0.52 6.40 21.56
N ARG A 128 1.22 7.49 21.86
CA ARG A 128 0.99 8.77 21.19
C ARG A 128 1.78 8.80 19.88
N PHE A 129 1.07 9.09 18.80
CA PHE A 129 1.61 9.29 17.46
C PHE A 129 1.44 10.74 17.01
N SER A 130 2.00 11.11 15.88
CA SER A 130 1.79 12.41 15.27
C SER A 130 1.82 12.32 13.75
N PHE A 131 1.08 13.20 13.09
CA PHE A 131 1.12 13.40 11.65
C PHE A 131 1.04 14.89 11.32
N THR A 132 1.42 15.26 10.11
CA THR A 132 1.25 16.60 9.58
C THR A 132 0.32 16.58 8.39
N THR A 133 -0.69 17.44 8.39
CA THR A 133 -1.60 17.58 7.25
C THR A 133 -0.90 18.28 6.08
N PRO A 134 -1.19 17.92 4.84
CA PRO A 134 -0.65 18.60 3.67
C PRO A 134 -1.06 20.09 3.62
N PRO A 135 -0.31 20.94 2.90
CA PRO A 135 -0.76 22.27 2.53
C PRO A 135 -2.07 22.24 1.72
N ALA A 136 -2.82 23.34 1.79
CA ALA A 136 -4.05 23.48 0.98
C ALA A 136 -3.73 23.77 -0.49
N GLY A 137 -4.63 23.35 -1.36
CA GLY A 137 -4.54 23.63 -2.81
C GLY A 137 -3.52 22.77 -3.53
N SER A 138 -3.12 23.21 -4.72
CA SER A 138 -2.23 22.46 -5.61
C SER A 138 -0.85 23.07 -5.82
N ASP A 139 -0.57 24.24 -5.25
CA ASP A 139 0.69 24.98 -5.48
C ASP A 139 1.70 24.73 -4.35
N TRP A 140 2.11 23.46 -4.21
CA TRP A 140 3.14 23.02 -3.28
C TRP A 140 3.81 21.73 -3.79
N GLN A 141 4.87 21.28 -3.15
CA GLN A 141 5.76 20.23 -3.63
C GLN A 141 5.65 18.96 -2.80
N PRO A 142 4.71 18.05 -3.09
CA PRO A 142 4.63 16.78 -2.38
C PRO A 142 5.84 15.88 -2.64
N SER A 143 6.28 15.22 -1.57
CA SER A 143 7.34 14.23 -1.56
C SER A 143 6.80 12.88 -1.07
N LEU A 144 7.07 11.80 -1.81
CA LEU A 144 6.55 10.47 -1.52
C LEU A 144 7.66 9.42 -1.56
N ALA A 145 7.51 8.37 -0.75
CA ALA A 145 8.17 7.10 -0.98
C ALA A 145 7.18 6.13 -1.64
N ILE A 146 7.66 5.39 -2.65
CA ILE A 146 6.83 4.49 -3.46
C ILE A 146 7.59 3.17 -3.61
N PHE A 147 6.96 2.05 -3.27
CA PHE A 147 7.54 0.73 -3.34
C PHE A 147 6.46 -0.35 -3.33
N GLY A 148 6.80 -1.55 -3.75
CA GLY A 148 6.02 -2.77 -3.57
C GLY A 148 6.87 -3.91 -3.04
N ASP A 149 6.26 -5.07 -2.84
CA ASP A 149 6.95 -6.35 -2.62
C ASP A 149 7.91 -6.31 -1.42
N MET A 150 7.47 -5.68 -0.30
CA MET A 150 8.34 -5.52 0.86
C MET A 150 8.40 -6.78 1.74
N GLY A 151 7.26 -7.44 1.93
CA GLY A 151 7.14 -8.57 2.84
C GLY A 151 7.27 -8.19 4.32
N ASN A 152 6.99 -9.17 5.20
CA ASN A 152 7.31 -9.07 6.63
C ASN A 152 8.62 -9.80 6.97
N GLU A 153 8.93 -10.86 6.26
CA GLU A 153 10.24 -11.50 6.27
C GLU A 153 11.13 -10.79 5.23
N ASN A 154 12.35 -10.44 5.58
CA ASN A 154 13.31 -9.79 4.68
C ASN A 154 12.88 -8.38 4.18
N ALA A 155 12.16 -7.60 4.98
CA ALA A 155 11.74 -6.23 4.64
C ALA A 155 12.94 -5.26 4.63
N GLN A 156 13.76 -5.30 3.58
CA GLN A 156 15.06 -4.61 3.50
C GLN A 156 14.94 -3.09 3.60
N SER A 157 13.95 -2.50 2.95
CA SER A 157 13.74 -1.05 2.94
C SER A 157 13.09 -0.50 4.22
N LEU A 158 12.51 -1.37 5.09
CA LEU A 158 11.70 -0.92 6.22
C LEU A 158 12.45 0.02 7.17
N ALA A 159 13.69 -0.32 7.55
CA ALA A 159 14.46 0.47 8.51
C ALA A 159 14.78 1.88 7.98
N ARG A 160 15.11 2.00 6.69
CA ARG A 160 15.38 3.30 6.05
C ARG A 160 14.10 4.10 5.86
N LEU A 161 13.02 3.48 5.39
CA LEU A 161 11.71 4.11 5.29
C LEU A 161 11.23 4.66 6.63
N GLN A 162 11.46 3.92 7.73
CA GLN A 162 11.17 4.39 9.09
C GLN A 162 12.01 5.62 9.46
N GLN A 163 13.32 5.59 9.19
CA GLN A 163 14.21 6.71 9.46
C GLN A 163 13.80 7.96 8.68
N ASP A 164 13.55 7.81 7.40
CA ASP A 164 13.13 8.89 6.50
C ASP A 164 11.78 9.51 6.94
N THR A 165 10.84 8.65 7.30
CA THR A 165 9.52 9.08 7.81
C THR A 165 9.66 9.87 9.12
N GLN A 166 10.50 9.42 10.05
CA GLN A 166 10.74 10.12 11.31
C GLN A 166 11.45 11.48 11.10
N GLN A 167 12.21 11.61 10.01
CA GLN A 167 12.82 12.87 9.60
C GLN A 167 11.84 13.79 8.85
N GLY A 168 10.60 13.35 8.60
CA GLY A 168 9.58 14.14 7.91
C GLY A 168 9.84 14.32 6.42
N MET A 169 10.47 13.33 5.76
CA MET A 169 10.82 13.42 4.35
C MET A 169 9.61 13.24 3.42
N TYR A 170 8.53 12.62 3.90
CA TYR A 170 7.39 12.24 3.06
C TYR A 170 6.07 12.83 3.54
N ASP A 171 5.25 13.24 2.58
CA ASP A 171 3.86 13.66 2.79
C ASP A 171 2.89 12.48 2.67
N ALA A 172 3.27 11.43 1.95
CA ALA A 172 2.57 10.16 1.85
C ALA A 172 3.52 9.03 1.46
N ILE A 173 3.11 7.80 1.73
CA ILE A 173 3.74 6.58 1.23
C ILE A 173 2.75 5.87 0.31
N ILE A 174 3.23 5.31 -0.78
CA ILE A 174 2.46 4.43 -1.67
C ILE A 174 3.10 3.05 -1.67
N HIS A 175 2.36 2.04 -1.20
CA HIS A 175 2.76 0.64 -1.24
C HIS A 175 1.97 -0.09 -2.33
N VAL A 176 2.67 -0.54 -3.36
CA VAL A 176 2.12 -1.02 -4.63
C VAL A 176 1.93 -2.54 -4.62
N GLY A 177 1.20 -3.06 -3.62
CA GLY A 177 0.85 -4.48 -3.52
C GLY A 177 1.93 -5.38 -2.90
N ASP A 178 1.55 -6.63 -2.68
CA ASP A 178 2.33 -7.71 -2.09
C ASP A 178 2.99 -7.31 -0.77
N PHE A 179 2.11 -7.16 0.24
CA PHE A 179 2.52 -6.61 1.54
C PHE A 179 3.34 -7.60 2.36
N ALA A 180 2.74 -8.74 2.70
CA ALA A 180 3.27 -9.66 3.70
C ALA A 180 3.63 -11.04 3.13
N TYR A 181 3.41 -11.25 1.82
CA TYR A 181 3.49 -12.56 1.17
C TYR A 181 2.61 -13.59 1.88
N ASP A 182 1.30 -13.38 1.64
CA ASP A 182 0.12 -14.05 2.14
C ASP A 182 -0.28 -13.63 3.57
N MET A 183 -0.98 -12.50 3.68
CA MET A 183 -1.53 -12.00 4.94
C MET A 183 -2.43 -13.01 5.68
N ASP A 184 -3.02 -13.98 4.97
CA ASP A 184 -3.89 -15.03 5.54
C ASP A 184 -3.09 -16.19 6.14
N THR A 185 -1.80 -16.29 5.88
CA THR A 185 -0.93 -17.35 6.39
C THR A 185 -0.93 -17.39 7.91
N GLU A 186 -0.83 -18.59 8.46
CA GLU A 186 -0.97 -18.87 9.89
C GLU A 186 -2.29 -18.35 10.51
N ASN A 187 -3.39 -18.37 9.74
CA ASN A 187 -4.69 -17.83 10.13
C ASN A 187 -4.64 -16.33 10.39
N ALA A 188 -4.14 -15.57 9.44
CA ALA A 188 -3.97 -14.11 9.40
C ALA A 188 -2.93 -13.54 10.39
N ARG A 189 -2.09 -14.38 10.99
CA ARG A 189 -1.01 -13.90 11.90
C ARG A 189 0.11 -13.20 11.16
N VAL A 190 0.45 -13.67 9.95
CA VAL A 190 1.44 -13.02 9.09
C VAL A 190 1.00 -11.60 8.73
N GLY A 191 -0.28 -11.41 8.40
CA GLY A 191 -0.84 -10.08 8.21
C GLY A 191 -0.81 -9.21 9.46
N ASP A 192 -1.06 -9.78 10.65
CA ASP A 192 -0.94 -9.04 11.90
C ASP A 192 0.51 -8.61 12.19
N GLU A 193 1.48 -9.45 11.87
CA GLU A 193 2.89 -9.17 12.02
C GLU A 193 3.33 -8.03 11.10
N PHE A 194 3.00 -8.14 9.82
CA PHE A 194 3.25 -7.08 8.83
C PHE A 194 2.68 -5.73 9.29
N MET A 195 1.41 -5.70 9.68
CA MET A 195 0.76 -4.46 10.10
C MET A 195 1.40 -3.83 11.35
N ARG A 196 1.98 -4.64 12.27
CA ARG A 196 2.76 -4.12 13.41
C ARG A 196 4.10 -3.56 12.97
N GLN A 197 4.75 -4.18 11.99
CA GLN A 197 6.03 -3.68 11.45
C GLN A 197 5.84 -2.32 10.78
N VAL A 198 4.84 -2.18 9.92
CA VAL A 198 4.60 -0.93 9.20
C VAL A 198 3.98 0.18 10.06
N GLU A 199 3.45 -0.12 11.25
CA GLU A 199 2.97 0.89 12.21
C GLU A 199 4.03 1.96 12.50
N THR A 200 5.31 1.57 12.49
CA THR A 200 6.45 2.50 12.70
C THR A 200 6.58 3.59 11.63
N ILE A 201 5.91 3.41 10.50
CA ILE A 201 5.81 4.33 9.37
C ILE A 201 4.37 4.84 9.24
N ALA A 202 3.44 3.91 9.10
CA ALA A 202 2.07 4.17 8.72
C ALA A 202 1.24 4.90 9.80
N ALA A 203 1.69 4.90 11.07
CA ALA A 203 1.07 5.70 12.13
C ALA A 203 1.49 7.19 12.10
N TYR A 204 2.44 7.58 11.24
CA TYR A 204 3.00 8.94 11.20
C TYR A 204 2.76 9.66 9.87
N VAL A 205 2.50 8.92 8.81
CA VAL A 205 2.27 9.47 7.47
C VAL A 205 1.17 8.67 6.77
N PRO A 206 0.29 9.26 5.96
CA PRO A 206 -0.70 8.51 5.19
C PRO A 206 -0.05 7.42 4.34
N TYR A 207 -0.54 6.20 4.51
CA TYR A 207 -0.03 4.98 3.88
C TYR A 207 -1.07 4.47 2.88
N MET A 208 -0.88 4.86 1.62
CA MET A 208 -1.80 4.59 0.52
C MET A 208 -1.41 3.29 -0.20
N VAL A 209 -2.38 2.47 -0.57
CA VAL A 209 -2.10 1.10 -1.00
C VAL A 209 -2.92 0.68 -2.22
N CYS A 210 -2.42 -0.28 -3.00
CA CYS A 210 -3.23 -1.10 -3.91
C CYS A 210 -2.96 -2.58 -3.63
N PRO A 211 -3.87 -3.52 -3.98
CA PRO A 211 -3.61 -4.94 -3.74
C PRO A 211 -2.69 -5.54 -4.81
N GLY A 212 -1.85 -6.48 -4.42
CA GLY A 212 -1.13 -7.40 -5.28
C GLY A 212 -1.75 -8.81 -5.29
N ASN A 213 -1.08 -9.76 -5.92
CA ASN A 213 -1.59 -11.13 -6.05
C ASN A 213 -1.56 -11.90 -4.72
N HIS A 214 -0.63 -11.58 -3.82
CA HIS A 214 -0.58 -12.17 -2.48
C HIS A 214 -1.69 -11.67 -1.55
N GLU A 215 -2.50 -10.70 -1.96
CA GLU A 215 -3.68 -10.24 -1.24
C GLU A 215 -4.98 -10.89 -1.68
N GLU A 216 -5.00 -11.73 -2.74
CA GLU A 216 -6.21 -12.25 -3.38
C GLU A 216 -7.08 -13.12 -2.45
N LYS A 217 -6.45 -13.77 -1.48
CA LYS A 217 -7.05 -14.84 -0.70
C LYS A 217 -8.37 -14.46 -0.04
N TYR A 218 -9.34 -15.39 -0.12
CA TYR A 218 -10.70 -15.17 0.39
C TYR A 218 -11.35 -13.89 -0.16
N ASN A 219 -11.18 -13.63 -1.45
CA ASN A 219 -11.67 -12.43 -2.13
C ASN A 219 -11.12 -11.14 -1.51
N PHE A 220 -9.81 -11.07 -1.36
CA PHE A 220 -9.08 -9.94 -0.79
C PHE A 220 -9.49 -9.59 0.65
N SER A 221 -9.98 -10.57 1.44
CA SER A 221 -10.62 -10.27 2.72
C SER A 221 -9.69 -9.60 3.73
N ASN A 222 -8.41 -10.02 3.81
CA ASN A 222 -7.40 -9.38 4.65
C ASN A 222 -7.18 -7.92 4.21
N TYR A 223 -6.94 -7.70 2.91
CA TYR A 223 -6.72 -6.37 2.34
C TYR A 223 -7.91 -5.44 2.57
N LYS A 224 -9.11 -5.83 2.10
CA LYS A 224 -10.34 -5.04 2.21
C LYS A 224 -10.73 -4.67 3.63
N THR A 225 -10.31 -5.49 4.60
CA THR A 225 -10.70 -5.27 5.99
C THR A 225 -9.66 -4.45 6.75
N ARG A 226 -8.37 -4.68 6.49
CA ARG A 226 -7.29 -3.99 7.19
C ARG A 226 -7.11 -2.56 6.70
N PHE A 227 -7.30 -2.28 5.42
CA PHE A 227 -7.09 -0.96 4.83
C PHE A 227 -8.41 -0.21 4.58
N ASN A 228 -8.37 1.11 4.76
CA ASN A 228 -9.51 2.01 4.57
C ASN A 228 -9.10 3.20 3.70
N MET A 229 -9.06 2.98 2.39
CA MET A 229 -8.71 3.99 1.40
C MET A 229 -9.92 4.89 1.03
N PRO A 230 -9.72 6.03 0.34
CA PRO A 230 -10.81 6.90 -0.10
C PRO A 230 -11.91 6.18 -0.88
N GLY A 231 -13.14 6.64 -0.72
CA GLY A 231 -14.31 6.06 -1.36
C GLY A 231 -14.80 4.75 -0.71
N GLU A 232 -15.90 4.23 -1.21
CA GLU A 232 -16.55 3.01 -0.69
C GLU A 232 -16.39 1.83 -1.66
N ARG A 233 -15.13 1.48 -2.03
CA ARG A 233 -14.82 0.47 -3.05
C ARG A 233 -13.91 -0.63 -2.53
N ASP A 234 -14.09 -1.00 -1.25
CA ASP A 234 -13.28 -2.04 -0.58
C ASP A 234 -11.76 -1.78 -0.70
N SER A 235 -11.35 -0.52 -0.85
CA SER A 235 -9.95 -0.10 -1.07
C SER A 235 -9.30 -0.65 -2.36
N LEU A 236 -10.05 -1.30 -3.27
CA LEU A 236 -9.51 -1.93 -4.47
C LEU A 236 -9.12 -0.94 -5.56
N TRP A 237 -9.85 0.18 -5.66
CA TRP A 237 -9.52 1.30 -6.55
C TRP A 237 -10.09 2.61 -6.00
N TYR A 238 -9.33 3.66 -6.15
CA TYR A 238 -9.66 5.00 -5.67
C TYR A 238 -8.71 6.03 -6.29
N SER A 239 -9.01 7.31 -6.11
CA SER A 239 -8.11 8.40 -6.46
C SER A 239 -8.01 9.41 -5.31
N PHE A 240 -6.93 10.16 -5.30
CA PHE A 240 -6.73 11.27 -4.39
C PHE A 240 -5.80 12.31 -5.03
N ASP A 241 -5.95 13.55 -4.58
CA ASP A 241 -5.17 14.67 -5.07
C ASP A 241 -4.07 15.05 -4.07
N LEU A 242 -2.85 15.29 -4.52
CA LEU A 242 -1.76 15.74 -3.66
C LEU A 242 -0.89 16.77 -4.38
N GLY A 243 -0.99 18.03 -3.96
CA GLY A 243 -0.37 19.14 -4.68
C GLY A 243 -0.81 19.21 -6.15
N PRO A 244 0.10 19.29 -7.11
CA PRO A 244 -0.21 19.36 -8.54
C PRO A 244 -0.50 18.00 -9.18
N VAL A 245 -0.66 16.93 -8.40
CA VAL A 245 -0.79 15.54 -8.89
C VAL A 245 -2.15 14.97 -8.53
N HIS A 246 -2.78 14.33 -9.52
CA HIS A 246 -3.91 13.43 -9.35
C HIS A 246 -3.41 11.98 -9.39
N PHE A 247 -3.51 11.28 -8.26
CA PHE A 247 -3.13 9.88 -8.12
C PHE A 247 -4.33 8.97 -8.28
N VAL A 248 -4.16 7.90 -9.07
CA VAL A 248 -5.20 6.91 -9.36
C VAL A 248 -4.70 5.51 -9.01
N SER A 249 -5.26 4.92 -7.97
CA SER A 249 -5.00 3.54 -7.56
C SER A 249 -5.97 2.60 -8.25
N PHE A 250 -5.47 1.48 -8.76
CA PHE A 250 -6.33 0.43 -9.34
C PHE A 250 -5.77 -0.96 -9.02
N SER A 251 -6.66 -1.96 -9.02
CA SER A 251 -6.28 -3.36 -8.83
C SER A 251 -6.01 -4.01 -10.18
N THR A 252 -4.79 -4.44 -10.42
CA THR A 252 -4.45 -5.31 -11.54
C THR A 252 -5.06 -6.69 -11.37
N GLU A 253 -5.26 -7.12 -10.13
CA GLU A 253 -5.65 -8.47 -9.75
C GLU A 253 -7.08 -8.84 -10.15
N VAL A 254 -7.96 -7.84 -10.33
CA VAL A 254 -9.31 -8.09 -10.84
C VAL A 254 -9.34 -8.64 -12.28
N TYR A 255 -8.23 -8.54 -13.01
CA TYR A 255 -8.05 -9.13 -14.34
C TYR A 255 -7.70 -10.61 -14.29
N TYR A 256 -7.02 -11.06 -13.24
CA TYR A 256 -6.49 -12.42 -13.10
C TYR A 256 -7.41 -13.29 -12.22
N PHE A 257 -8.02 -12.73 -11.18
CA PHE A 257 -8.85 -13.47 -10.23
C PHE A 257 -10.36 -13.35 -10.53
N LEU A 258 -10.74 -13.69 -11.76
CA LEU A 258 -12.13 -13.60 -12.24
C LEU A 258 -13.12 -14.51 -11.49
N GLN A 259 -12.62 -15.50 -10.72
CA GLN A 259 -13.45 -16.33 -9.84
C GLN A 259 -14.17 -15.53 -8.75
N TYR A 260 -13.68 -14.35 -8.39
CA TYR A 260 -14.34 -13.44 -7.46
C TYR A 260 -15.39 -12.55 -8.09
N GLY A 261 -15.56 -12.67 -9.39
CA GLY A 261 -16.63 -12.06 -10.16
C GLY A 261 -16.17 -11.03 -11.18
N PHE A 262 -16.58 -11.23 -12.39
CA PHE A 262 -16.35 -10.33 -13.52
C PHE A 262 -16.83 -8.87 -13.27
N LYS A 263 -17.78 -8.71 -12.34
CA LYS A 263 -18.28 -7.39 -11.95
C LYS A 263 -17.21 -6.49 -11.31
N LEU A 264 -16.17 -7.05 -10.69
CA LEU A 264 -15.09 -6.24 -10.16
C LEU A 264 -14.34 -5.54 -11.28
N LEU A 265 -13.98 -6.30 -12.32
CA LEU A 265 -13.30 -5.78 -13.50
C LEU A 265 -14.12 -4.70 -14.21
N THR A 266 -15.39 -4.97 -14.52
CA THR A 266 -16.25 -4.01 -15.24
C THR A 266 -16.46 -2.73 -14.45
N LYS A 267 -16.72 -2.83 -13.14
CA LYS A 267 -16.91 -1.67 -12.27
C LYS A 267 -15.66 -0.83 -12.13
N GLN A 268 -14.49 -1.49 -12.01
CA GLN A 268 -13.23 -0.76 -11.97
C GLN A 268 -12.97 -0.01 -13.26
N PHE A 269 -13.15 -0.66 -14.40
CA PHE A 269 -12.91 -0.03 -15.71
C PHE A 269 -13.84 1.16 -15.95
N GLU A 270 -15.14 1.00 -15.71
CA GLU A 270 -16.12 2.10 -15.79
C GLU A 270 -15.77 3.26 -14.84
N TRP A 271 -15.27 2.94 -13.65
CA TRP A 271 -14.84 3.96 -12.71
C TRP A 271 -13.57 4.67 -13.19
N LEU A 272 -12.56 3.94 -13.68
CA LEU A 272 -11.33 4.51 -14.25
C LEU A 272 -11.63 5.46 -15.42
N GLU A 273 -12.51 5.07 -16.36
CA GLU A 273 -12.94 5.93 -17.45
C GLU A 273 -13.57 7.24 -16.95
N ASN A 274 -14.41 7.14 -15.91
CA ASN A 274 -15.07 8.30 -15.33
C ASN A 274 -14.09 9.20 -14.57
N ASP A 275 -13.21 8.63 -13.77
CA ASP A 275 -12.22 9.34 -12.97
C ASP A 275 -11.22 10.10 -13.85
N LEU A 276 -10.63 9.42 -14.83
CA LEU A 276 -9.71 10.04 -15.79
C LEU A 276 -10.39 11.11 -16.65
N ARG A 277 -11.64 10.92 -17.04
CA ARG A 277 -12.42 11.95 -17.75
C ARG A 277 -12.67 13.17 -16.85
N GLU A 278 -12.95 12.97 -15.58
CA GLU A 278 -13.11 14.05 -14.62
C GLU A 278 -11.78 14.80 -14.40
N ALA A 279 -10.67 14.07 -14.23
CA ALA A 279 -9.33 14.65 -14.08
C ALA A 279 -8.92 15.49 -15.30
N ASN A 280 -9.36 15.11 -16.51
CA ASN A 280 -9.05 15.83 -17.75
C ASN A 280 -9.98 17.02 -18.04
N LYS A 281 -10.99 17.31 -17.22
CA LYS A 281 -11.72 18.59 -17.38
C LYS A 281 -10.76 19.77 -17.27
N PRO A 282 -10.90 20.82 -18.10
CA PRO A 282 -9.94 21.93 -18.13
C PRO A 282 -9.67 22.56 -16.75
N GLU A 283 -10.69 22.70 -15.91
CA GLU A 283 -10.59 23.27 -14.57
C GLU A 283 -9.79 22.37 -13.60
N ASN A 284 -9.91 21.04 -13.71
CA ASN A 284 -9.20 20.08 -12.89
C ASN A 284 -7.75 19.92 -13.38
N ARG A 285 -7.56 19.75 -14.68
CA ARG A 285 -6.23 19.61 -15.30
C ARG A 285 -5.37 20.87 -15.12
N ALA A 286 -5.98 22.06 -15.10
CA ALA A 286 -5.29 23.30 -14.78
C ALA A 286 -4.77 23.38 -13.34
N GLN A 287 -5.42 22.73 -12.40
CA GLN A 287 -4.98 22.67 -11.01
C GLN A 287 -3.99 21.51 -10.77
N ARG A 288 -4.28 20.35 -11.35
CA ARG A 288 -3.51 19.09 -11.21
C ARG A 288 -3.13 18.56 -12.58
N PRO A 289 -2.09 19.16 -13.17
CA PRO A 289 -1.66 18.79 -14.51
C PRO A 289 -1.07 17.38 -14.59
N TRP A 290 -0.55 16.83 -13.49
CA TRP A 290 0.02 15.49 -13.46
C TRP A 290 -1.04 14.45 -13.13
N ILE A 291 -1.13 13.38 -13.95
CA ILE A 291 -1.90 12.17 -13.65
C ILE A 291 -0.93 11.01 -13.49
N ILE A 292 -0.93 10.41 -12.32
CA ILE A 292 -0.08 9.26 -11.99
C ILE A 292 -0.98 8.09 -11.58
N THR A 293 -0.86 6.97 -12.26
CA THR A 293 -1.57 5.74 -11.91
C THR A 293 -0.64 4.76 -11.23
N TYR A 294 -1.18 3.92 -10.34
CA TYR A 294 -0.43 2.82 -9.75
C TYR A 294 -1.29 1.59 -9.54
N GLY A 295 -0.72 0.43 -9.86
CA GLY A 295 -1.27 -0.89 -9.71
C GLY A 295 -0.13 -1.90 -9.59
N HIS A 296 -0.41 -3.14 -9.18
CA HIS A 296 0.67 -4.05 -8.83
C HIS A 296 1.40 -4.62 -10.04
N ARG A 297 0.70 -5.33 -10.95
CA ARG A 297 1.33 -5.99 -12.10
C ARG A 297 1.64 -5.02 -13.23
N PRO A 298 2.88 -5.05 -13.80
CA PRO A 298 3.28 -4.13 -14.86
C PRO A 298 2.66 -4.49 -16.22
N MET A 299 2.56 -3.47 -17.10
CA MET A 299 2.15 -3.67 -18.49
C MET A 299 3.31 -4.11 -19.40
N TYR A 300 4.53 -3.78 -19.01
CA TYR A 300 5.78 -4.08 -19.70
C TYR A 300 6.84 -4.40 -18.66
N CYS A 301 7.67 -5.39 -18.91
CA CYS A 301 8.76 -5.77 -18.03
C CYS A 301 10.07 -6.03 -18.80
N SER A 302 11.12 -6.36 -18.08
CA SER A 302 12.47 -6.53 -18.63
C SER A 302 13.13 -7.86 -18.23
N ASP A 303 12.40 -8.77 -17.61
CA ASP A 303 12.85 -10.10 -17.25
C ASP A 303 12.57 -11.15 -18.34
N GLU A 304 13.10 -12.36 -18.17
CA GLU A 304 12.94 -13.45 -19.14
C GLU A 304 11.75 -14.35 -18.82
N LYS A 305 11.24 -14.32 -17.60
CA LYS A 305 10.38 -15.38 -17.08
C LYS A 305 8.91 -15.02 -17.04
N GLU A 306 8.58 -13.72 -16.95
CA GLU A 306 7.19 -13.30 -16.83
C GLU A 306 6.54 -13.13 -18.20
N TYR A 307 5.78 -14.15 -18.61
CA TYR A 307 5.04 -14.15 -19.86
C TYR A 307 3.91 -13.12 -19.90
N ASP A 308 3.39 -12.71 -18.74
CA ASP A 308 2.22 -11.82 -18.66
C ASP A 308 2.52 -10.35 -18.95
N CYS A 309 3.77 -9.92 -19.00
CA CYS A 309 4.18 -8.56 -19.41
C CYS A 309 5.09 -8.51 -20.65
N ASN A 310 5.73 -9.62 -21.06
CA ASN A 310 6.62 -9.66 -22.21
C ASN A 310 5.94 -10.08 -23.52
N GLU A 311 4.87 -10.87 -23.45
CA GLU A 311 4.21 -11.38 -24.65
C GLU A 311 2.95 -10.60 -25.03
N LYS A 312 2.81 -10.32 -26.34
CA LYS A 312 1.68 -9.53 -26.88
C LYS A 312 0.29 -10.10 -26.60
N LEU A 313 0.20 -11.37 -26.28
CA LEU A 313 -1.09 -12.08 -26.18
C LEU A 313 -1.55 -12.31 -24.74
N GLU A 314 -0.69 -12.14 -23.75
CA GLU A 314 -0.96 -12.54 -22.36
C GLU A 314 -1.10 -11.36 -21.38
N THR A 315 -0.84 -10.13 -21.82
CA THR A 315 -0.94 -8.94 -20.98
C THR A 315 -2.38 -8.48 -20.81
N PHE A 316 -3.10 -9.10 -19.88
CA PHE A 316 -4.53 -8.82 -19.68
C PHE A 316 -4.80 -7.39 -19.27
N ILE A 317 -3.97 -6.81 -18.42
CA ILE A 317 -4.14 -5.42 -17.99
C ILE A 317 -3.86 -4.45 -19.14
N ARG A 318 -2.89 -4.74 -20.00
CA ARG A 318 -2.51 -3.87 -21.11
C ARG A 318 -3.56 -3.88 -22.21
N GLN A 319 -3.86 -5.05 -22.76
CA GLN A 319 -4.74 -5.20 -23.93
C GLN A 319 -6.18 -5.53 -23.59
N GLY A 320 -6.47 -5.89 -22.34
CA GLY A 320 -7.76 -6.38 -21.92
C GLY A 320 -7.93 -7.89 -22.10
N LEU A 321 -9.13 -8.38 -21.91
CA LEU A 321 -9.45 -9.80 -21.95
C LEU A 321 -9.13 -10.43 -23.29
N PRO A 322 -8.61 -11.67 -23.31
CA PRO A 322 -8.27 -12.38 -24.54
C PRO A 322 -9.43 -12.41 -25.54
N LEU A 323 -9.09 -12.37 -26.83
CA LEU A 323 -10.00 -12.40 -27.98
C LEU A 323 -10.85 -11.16 -28.18
N VAL A 324 -11.41 -10.57 -27.13
CA VAL A 324 -12.32 -9.42 -27.22
C VAL A 324 -11.63 -8.09 -26.99
N LYS A 325 -10.44 -8.10 -26.38
CA LYS A 325 -9.64 -6.92 -25.99
C LYS A 325 -10.43 -5.85 -25.22
N TRP A 326 -11.44 -6.29 -24.47
CA TRP A 326 -12.22 -5.40 -23.63
C TRP A 326 -11.49 -5.10 -22.33
N PHE A 327 -11.65 -3.87 -21.85
CA PHE A 327 -11.13 -3.41 -20.57
C PHE A 327 -9.60 -3.27 -20.50
N GLY A 328 -8.90 -3.18 -21.64
CA GLY A 328 -7.45 -2.89 -21.68
C GLY A 328 -7.15 -1.47 -21.18
N LEU A 329 -6.11 -1.34 -20.35
CA LEU A 329 -5.79 -0.07 -19.70
C LEU A 329 -4.79 0.78 -20.48
N GLU A 330 -3.96 0.19 -21.33
CA GLU A 330 -2.93 0.93 -22.09
C GLU A 330 -3.55 2.05 -22.94
N ASP A 331 -4.54 1.70 -23.76
CA ASP A 331 -5.28 2.64 -24.59
C ASP A 331 -6.02 3.70 -23.75
N LEU A 332 -6.60 3.28 -22.64
CA LEU A 332 -7.32 4.17 -21.73
C LEU A 332 -6.36 5.23 -21.16
N PHE A 333 -5.21 4.80 -20.66
CA PHE A 333 -4.22 5.70 -20.05
C PHE A 333 -3.57 6.63 -21.09
N TYR A 334 -3.21 6.08 -22.24
CA TYR A 334 -2.66 6.88 -23.36
C TYR A 334 -3.64 7.97 -23.82
N LYS A 335 -4.91 7.63 -24.05
CA LYS A 335 -5.95 8.56 -24.52
C LYS A 335 -6.33 9.62 -23.48
N ASN A 336 -6.07 9.34 -22.20
CA ASN A 336 -6.33 10.28 -21.11
C ASN A 336 -5.08 11.03 -20.62
N GLY A 337 -3.93 10.87 -21.30
CA GLY A 337 -2.73 11.61 -21.00
C GLY A 337 -2.17 11.32 -19.59
N VAL A 338 -2.23 10.04 -19.15
CA VAL A 338 -1.55 9.58 -17.95
C VAL A 338 -0.05 9.80 -18.11
N ASP A 339 0.59 10.46 -17.16
CA ASP A 339 1.98 10.86 -17.28
C ASP A 339 2.95 9.77 -16.83
N VAL A 340 2.63 9.12 -15.71
CA VAL A 340 3.45 8.06 -15.11
C VAL A 340 2.55 6.91 -14.67
N GLU A 341 3.00 5.72 -14.93
CA GLU A 341 2.38 4.46 -14.51
C GLU A 341 3.36 3.72 -13.61
N ILE A 342 2.98 3.49 -12.35
CA ILE A 342 3.84 2.87 -11.34
C ILE A 342 3.35 1.46 -11.07
N PHE A 343 4.28 0.52 -11.11
CA PHE A 343 4.04 -0.90 -10.87
C PHE A 343 5.07 -1.49 -9.90
N ALA A 344 4.85 -2.73 -9.49
CA ALA A 344 5.71 -3.55 -8.67
C ALA A 344 5.70 -5.00 -9.22
N HIS A 345 5.48 -6.02 -8.40
CA HIS A 345 5.35 -7.43 -8.78
C HIS A 345 6.66 -8.10 -9.20
N GLU A 346 7.44 -7.44 -10.05
CA GLU A 346 8.80 -7.86 -10.40
C GLU A 346 9.74 -7.38 -9.30
N HIS A 347 10.52 -8.28 -8.69
CA HIS A 347 11.34 -7.99 -7.51
C HIS A 347 12.65 -7.25 -7.86
N PHE A 348 12.51 -6.20 -8.66
CA PHE A 348 13.59 -5.31 -9.09
C PHE A 348 13.11 -3.87 -9.28
N TYR A 349 14.04 -2.98 -9.60
CA TYR A 349 13.71 -1.64 -10.09
C TYR A 349 13.96 -1.56 -11.59
N THR A 350 12.98 -1.02 -12.33
CA THR A 350 13.16 -0.69 -13.75
C THR A 350 12.44 0.62 -14.09
N ARG A 351 13.14 1.48 -14.82
CA ARG A 351 12.58 2.65 -15.46
C ARG A 351 12.54 2.43 -16.96
N LEU A 352 11.38 2.63 -17.57
CA LEU A 352 11.20 2.48 -19.01
C LEU A 352 11.29 3.83 -19.72
N TRP A 353 11.68 3.80 -20.98
CA TRP A 353 11.42 4.91 -21.89
C TRP A 353 9.92 5.11 -22.04
N PRO A 354 9.46 6.35 -22.41
CA PRO A 354 8.05 6.57 -22.72
C PRO A 354 7.56 5.56 -23.75
N ILE A 355 6.54 4.78 -23.42
CA ILE A 355 6.15 3.58 -24.19
C ILE A 355 4.65 3.51 -24.41
N TYR A 356 4.27 3.07 -25.63
CA TYR A 356 2.92 2.72 -26.00
C TYR A 356 2.95 1.73 -27.16
N ASP A 357 2.14 0.69 -27.15
CA ASP A 357 2.06 -0.36 -28.19
C ASP A 357 3.44 -0.92 -28.59
N PHE A 358 4.29 -1.26 -27.59
CA PHE A 358 5.67 -1.74 -27.77
C PHE A 358 6.61 -0.81 -28.53
N LYS A 359 6.27 0.46 -28.63
CA LYS A 359 7.11 1.47 -29.29
C LYS A 359 7.51 2.56 -28.30
N VAL A 360 8.75 2.97 -28.41
CA VAL A 360 9.32 4.06 -27.61
C VAL A 360 8.98 5.40 -28.23
N TYR A 361 8.44 6.32 -27.42
CA TYR A 361 7.95 7.64 -27.81
C TYR A 361 8.62 8.76 -27.01
N ASN A 362 9.94 8.83 -27.08
CA ASN A 362 10.72 9.87 -26.41
C ASN A 362 10.36 11.29 -26.89
N GLY A 363 10.52 12.27 -26.01
CA GLY A 363 10.41 13.69 -26.38
C GLY A 363 11.46 14.06 -27.43
N SER A 364 12.72 13.68 -27.18
CA SER A 364 13.81 13.74 -28.15
C SER A 364 14.91 12.75 -27.78
N THR A 365 15.90 12.54 -28.65
CA THR A 365 17.06 11.70 -28.36
C THR A 365 17.92 12.28 -27.22
N ALA A 366 18.06 13.60 -27.15
CA ALA A 366 18.86 14.28 -26.14
C ALA A 366 18.14 14.46 -24.79
N ALA A 367 16.80 14.53 -24.81
CA ALA A 367 15.97 14.75 -23.64
C ALA A 367 14.71 13.88 -23.70
N PRO A 368 14.83 12.57 -23.47
CA PRO A 368 13.74 11.60 -23.68
C PRO A 368 12.49 11.89 -22.86
N TYR A 369 12.66 12.35 -21.64
CA TYR A 369 11.58 12.64 -20.68
C TYR A 369 11.12 14.11 -20.68
N THR A 370 11.58 14.91 -21.65
CA THR A 370 11.08 16.28 -21.87
C THR A 370 10.03 16.24 -22.96
N ASN A 371 8.79 16.59 -22.63
CA ASN A 371 7.62 16.50 -23.49
C ASN A 371 7.49 15.10 -24.15
N PRO A 372 7.49 14.02 -23.34
CA PRO A 372 7.35 12.66 -23.85
C PRO A 372 6.00 12.50 -24.54
N LYS A 373 5.92 11.58 -25.51
CA LYS A 373 4.72 11.36 -26.33
C LYS A 373 3.98 10.07 -25.96
N ALA A 374 4.30 9.49 -24.82
CA ALA A 374 3.63 8.35 -24.22
C ALA A 374 3.86 8.34 -22.71
N PRO A 375 3.10 7.57 -21.92
CA PRO A 375 3.33 7.35 -20.50
C PRO A 375 4.74 6.81 -20.22
N ILE A 376 5.25 7.11 -19.03
CA ILE A 376 6.50 6.55 -18.50
C ILE A 376 6.13 5.49 -17.47
N GLN A 377 6.69 4.29 -17.58
CA GLN A 377 6.48 3.24 -16.59
C GLN A 377 7.70 3.11 -15.67
N ILE A 378 7.40 2.90 -14.39
CA ILE A 378 8.38 2.61 -13.33
C ILE A 378 7.91 1.34 -12.64
N ILE A 379 8.79 0.34 -12.53
CA ILE A 379 8.61 -0.84 -11.69
C ILE A 379 9.48 -0.65 -10.45
N THR A 380 8.90 -0.77 -9.26
CA THR A 380 9.57 -0.55 -7.97
C THR A 380 9.20 -1.63 -6.96
N GLY A 381 9.41 -2.89 -7.32
CA GLY A 381 9.12 -4.10 -6.51
C GLY A 381 10.30 -4.60 -5.69
N SER A 382 11.31 -3.77 -5.43
CA SER A 382 12.55 -4.22 -4.81
C SER A 382 12.68 -3.93 -3.30
N ALA A 383 11.56 -3.69 -2.58
CA ALA A 383 11.64 -3.27 -1.19
C ALA A 383 12.00 -4.39 -0.19
N GLY A 384 12.01 -5.65 -0.63
CA GLY A 384 12.36 -6.77 0.25
C GLY A 384 11.82 -8.10 -0.20
N CYS A 385 10.95 -8.68 0.61
CA CYS A 385 10.28 -9.98 0.55
C CYS A 385 11.17 -11.21 0.75
N LYS A 386 10.51 -12.35 1.00
CA LYS A 386 11.16 -13.65 1.22
C LYS A 386 11.48 -14.41 -0.08
N GLU A 387 10.90 -13.98 -1.18
CA GLU A 387 11.12 -14.57 -2.50
C GLU A 387 12.40 -14.03 -3.11
N GLU A 388 12.99 -14.80 -4.03
CA GLU A 388 14.25 -14.41 -4.67
C GLU A 388 14.02 -13.22 -5.62
N ARG A 389 15.07 -12.42 -5.78
CA ARG A 389 15.12 -11.37 -6.81
C ARG A 389 15.21 -12.01 -8.19
N GLU A 390 14.48 -11.50 -9.13
CA GLU A 390 14.42 -12.01 -10.49
C GLU A 390 15.61 -11.52 -11.33
N PRO A 391 16.17 -12.40 -12.16
CA PRO A 391 17.23 -11.99 -13.07
C PRO A 391 16.67 -11.23 -14.25
N PHE A 392 17.37 -10.20 -14.70
CA PHE A 392 17.08 -9.56 -15.97
C PHE A 392 17.42 -10.45 -17.16
N SER A 393 16.72 -10.25 -18.26
CA SER A 393 17.04 -10.84 -19.56
C SER A 393 18.47 -10.55 -19.98
N GLU A 394 19.18 -11.52 -20.58
CA GLU A 394 20.49 -11.29 -21.19
C GLU A 394 20.43 -10.18 -22.26
N THR A 395 19.32 -10.07 -22.96
CA THR A 395 19.04 -9.01 -23.94
C THR A 395 17.84 -8.21 -23.49
N LEU A 396 18.10 -7.01 -22.96
CA LEU A 396 17.04 -6.13 -22.49
C LEU A 396 16.17 -5.63 -23.66
N PRO A 397 14.86 -5.51 -23.43
CA PRO A 397 13.96 -4.95 -24.44
C PRO A 397 14.29 -3.47 -24.73
N ALA A 398 13.94 -3.03 -25.93
CA ALA A 398 14.24 -1.67 -26.40
C ALA A 398 13.63 -0.56 -25.55
N TRP A 399 12.61 -0.87 -24.76
CA TRP A 399 11.97 0.09 -23.86
C TRP A 399 12.66 0.22 -22.49
N ASN A 400 13.61 -0.67 -22.13
CA ASN A 400 14.36 -0.53 -20.88
C ASN A 400 15.29 0.69 -20.96
N ALA A 401 15.14 1.60 -20.00
CA ALA A 401 15.99 2.79 -19.91
C ALA A 401 17.03 2.66 -18.79
N TYR A 402 16.65 2.07 -17.67
CA TYR A 402 17.51 1.77 -16.55
C TYR A 402 16.93 0.61 -15.71
N HIS A 403 17.78 -0.17 -15.09
CA HIS A 403 17.38 -1.27 -14.21
C HIS A 403 18.39 -1.47 -13.08
N SER A 404 17.93 -2.02 -11.96
CA SER A 404 18.76 -2.41 -10.82
C SER A 404 18.13 -3.57 -10.04
N ASN A 405 18.96 -4.54 -9.67
CA ASN A 405 18.57 -5.65 -8.77
C ASN A 405 18.87 -5.35 -7.30
N ASP A 406 19.31 -4.14 -6.96
CA ASP A 406 19.47 -3.75 -5.56
C ASP A 406 18.13 -3.72 -4.85
N TYR A 407 18.08 -4.15 -3.60
CA TYR A 407 16.96 -3.80 -2.73
C TYR A 407 16.85 -2.28 -2.57
N GLY A 408 15.63 -1.78 -2.51
CA GLY A 408 15.44 -0.35 -2.42
C GLY A 408 14.00 0.12 -2.71
N TYR A 409 13.84 1.41 -2.86
CA TYR A 409 12.56 2.04 -3.10
C TYR A 409 12.71 3.34 -3.88
N THR A 410 11.64 3.73 -4.55
CA THR A 410 11.58 4.97 -5.34
C THR A 410 11.15 6.14 -4.46
N ARG A 411 11.82 7.28 -4.59
CA ARG A 411 11.35 8.57 -4.09
C ARG A 411 10.85 9.43 -5.23
N MET A 412 9.75 10.13 -5.01
CA MET A 412 9.15 11.06 -5.96
C MET A 412 8.99 12.43 -5.33
N LYS A 413 9.25 13.47 -6.12
CA LYS A 413 8.92 14.86 -5.76
C LYS A 413 8.26 15.59 -6.93
N ALA A 414 7.06 16.12 -6.71
CA ALA A 414 6.42 17.00 -7.67
C ALA A 414 6.88 18.45 -7.41
N HIS A 415 7.85 18.93 -8.18
CA HIS A 415 8.42 20.26 -7.97
C HIS A 415 7.47 21.39 -8.34
N ASN A 416 6.68 21.18 -9.38
CA ASN A 416 5.68 22.14 -9.85
C ASN A 416 4.81 21.52 -10.94
N ARG A 417 4.03 22.35 -11.61
CA ARG A 417 3.10 21.94 -12.66
C ARG A 417 3.77 21.40 -13.94
N THR A 418 5.08 21.57 -14.09
CA THR A 418 5.84 21.17 -15.29
C THR A 418 6.99 20.22 -15.01
N HIS A 419 7.35 19.98 -13.74
CA HIS A 419 8.53 19.19 -13.35
C HIS A 419 8.21 18.18 -12.26
N LEU A 420 8.40 16.89 -12.56
CA LEU A 420 8.48 15.80 -11.60
C LEU A 420 9.92 15.30 -11.51
N TYR A 421 10.33 14.92 -10.32
CA TYR A 421 11.61 14.28 -10.05
C TYR A 421 11.41 12.93 -9.43
N PHE A 422 12.16 11.94 -9.89
CA PHE A 422 12.22 10.61 -9.33
C PHE A 422 13.65 10.21 -9.04
N GLU A 423 13.85 9.43 -7.99
CA GLU A 423 15.13 8.80 -7.67
C GLU A 423 14.91 7.40 -7.08
N GLN A 424 15.81 6.47 -7.39
CA GLN A 424 15.85 5.14 -6.81
C GLN A 424 16.94 5.07 -5.74
N VAL A 425 16.54 4.75 -4.53
CA VAL A 425 17.42 4.52 -3.38
C VAL A 425 17.82 3.05 -3.34
N SER A 426 19.09 2.74 -3.24
CA SER A 426 19.61 1.38 -3.05
C SER A 426 19.92 1.13 -1.57
N ASP A 427 19.25 0.16 -0.98
CA ASP A 427 19.57 -0.30 0.39
C ASP A 427 20.84 -1.14 0.42
N ASP A 428 21.12 -1.94 -0.61
CA ASP A 428 22.36 -2.70 -0.77
C ASP A 428 23.60 -1.79 -0.81
N LYS A 429 23.44 -0.54 -1.23
CA LYS A 429 24.48 0.50 -1.28
C LYS A 429 24.31 1.57 -0.20
N ASN A 430 23.75 1.20 0.95
CA ASN A 430 23.57 2.09 2.10
C ASN A 430 22.79 3.40 1.83
N GLY A 431 21.82 3.38 0.91
CA GLY A 431 20.99 4.52 0.58
C GLY A 431 21.57 5.42 -0.51
N GLU A 432 22.52 4.91 -1.30
CA GLU A 432 22.99 5.60 -2.50
C GLU A 432 21.84 5.74 -3.51
N ILE A 433 21.79 6.86 -4.20
CA ILE A 433 20.86 7.07 -5.32
C ILE A 433 21.50 6.45 -6.56
N VAL A 434 20.92 5.34 -7.03
CA VAL A 434 21.42 4.58 -8.17
C VAL A 434 20.83 4.98 -9.49
N ASP A 435 19.65 5.61 -9.48
CA ASP A 435 19.03 6.22 -10.65
C ASP A 435 18.32 7.52 -10.24
N SER A 436 18.30 8.50 -11.15
CA SER A 436 17.51 9.70 -10.96
C SER A 436 17.18 10.36 -12.30
N PHE A 437 15.97 10.92 -12.40
CA PHE A 437 15.55 11.58 -13.63
C PHE A 437 14.44 12.60 -13.38
N TRP A 438 14.34 13.51 -14.34
CA TRP A 438 13.27 14.50 -14.40
C TRP A 438 12.29 14.17 -15.51
N ILE A 439 11.01 14.36 -15.26
CA ILE A 439 9.97 14.42 -16.27
C ILE A 439 9.57 15.89 -16.41
N ILE A 440 9.68 16.42 -17.61
CA ILE A 440 9.36 17.82 -17.89
C ILE A 440 8.26 17.86 -18.95
N LYS A 441 7.16 18.55 -18.65
CA LYS A 441 6.05 18.74 -19.59
C LYS A 441 5.59 20.20 -19.56
N ASP A 442 5.63 20.83 -20.71
CA ASP A 442 5.11 22.19 -20.91
C ASP A 442 3.59 22.18 -21.11
N LYS A 443 3.04 21.04 -21.56
CA LYS A 443 1.64 20.87 -21.89
C LYS A 443 1.11 19.49 -21.44
N HIS A 444 0.00 19.50 -20.76
CA HIS A 444 -0.66 18.29 -20.25
C HIS A 444 -1.99 18.06 -20.99
N VAL A 445 -1.94 17.23 -21.99
CA VAL A 445 -3.09 16.84 -22.82
C VAL A 445 -3.00 15.35 -23.15
N ALA A 446 -4.04 14.79 -23.72
CA ALA A 446 -4.01 13.44 -24.27
C ALA A 446 -2.90 13.29 -25.33
N TYR A 447 -2.25 12.14 -25.38
CA TYR A 447 -1.10 11.96 -26.32
C TYR A 447 -1.49 11.98 -27.79
N ASN A 448 -2.73 11.62 -28.10
CA ASN A 448 -3.27 11.75 -29.46
C ASN A 448 -3.57 13.21 -29.89
N GLU A 449 -3.42 14.18 -29.00
CA GLU A 449 -3.57 15.62 -29.24
C GLU A 449 -2.22 16.35 -29.36
N LEU A 450 -1.10 15.62 -29.14
CA LEU A 450 0.27 16.11 -29.31
C LEU A 450 0.75 15.94 -30.74
#